data_dab7fd20f3b23ff90086c55a93d822cf
#
_entry.id   dab7fd20f3b23ff90086c55a93d822cf
#
_cell.length_a   1.000
_cell.length_b   1.000
_cell.length_c   1.000
_cell.angle_alpha   90.00
_cell.angle_beta   90.00
_cell.angle_gamma   90.00
#
_symmetry.space_group_name_H-M   'P 1'
#
loop_
_entity.id
_entity.type
_entity.pdbx_description
1 polymer ?
#
loop_
_entity_poly.entity_id
_entity_poly.type
_entity_poly.pdbx_seq_one_letter_code
_entity_poly.pdbx_strand_id
1 'polypeptide(L)'
;MSSKPFHMAWFLQGSSVQAWGEKWTGHIGTSWMEPKLFMDMAQSLERACFDYILIEDSSYVGESFGGSTEIYLKNGIAVPRQDPSVVAALMTQVTSRIGIVPTFGTYAYHPYLLARLMATLDQVSAGRAGWNCVTGSSDFAAMNFGMDGMPEHDLRYDMADEYMEVCKGLWNSWEPGAIIADRQGGVLVDHTKVHAVNYAGEHFQTRGPLNSGPAPQGLPVIAQAGGSPRGRRF
;
A
#
# COMPACT_ATOMS: atom_id res chain seq x y z
N MET A 1 31.59 17.28 -5.80
CA MET A 1 30.64 16.68 -4.85
C MET A 1 29.40 16.30 -5.63
N SER A 2 29.07 15.01 -5.73
CA SER A 2 27.83 14.57 -6.37
C SER A 2 26.68 15.07 -5.51
N SER A 3 25.85 15.99 -6.01
CA SER A 3 24.62 16.37 -5.34
C SER A 3 23.71 15.15 -5.26
N LYS A 4 23.26 14.80 -4.06
CA LYS A 4 22.24 13.75 -3.92
C LYS A 4 21.02 14.17 -4.76
N PRO A 5 20.39 13.26 -5.51
CA PRO A 5 19.18 13.60 -6.26
C PRO A 5 18.08 14.05 -5.28
N PHE A 6 17.32 15.03 -5.71
CA PHE A 6 16.13 15.48 -4.98
C PHE A 6 14.94 14.68 -5.50
N HIS A 7 14.19 14.04 -4.59
CA HIS A 7 13.02 13.25 -4.94
C HIS A 7 11.75 13.97 -4.48
N MET A 8 10.77 14.09 -5.38
CA MET A 8 9.48 14.69 -5.09
C MET A 8 8.39 13.61 -5.01
N ALA A 9 7.61 13.66 -3.94
CA ALA A 9 6.43 12.83 -3.77
C ALA A 9 5.18 13.69 -3.72
N TRP A 10 4.12 13.20 -4.34
CA TRP A 10 2.78 13.74 -4.12
C TRP A 10 2.07 12.94 -3.03
N PHE A 11 1.67 13.60 -1.96
CA PHE A 11 0.86 12.98 -0.92
C PHE A 11 -0.61 13.12 -1.30
N LEU A 12 -1.21 12.04 -1.80
CA LEU A 12 -2.61 11.98 -2.17
C LEU A 12 -3.43 11.56 -0.97
N GLN A 13 -4.17 12.50 -0.41
CA GLN A 13 -5.19 12.15 0.58
C GLN A 13 -6.30 11.34 -0.10
N GLY A 14 -6.62 10.18 0.47
CA GLY A 14 -7.54 9.21 -0.13
C GLY A 14 -8.95 9.73 -0.36
N SER A 15 -9.39 10.78 0.37
CA SER A 15 -10.59 11.54 0.05
C SER A 15 -10.19 12.89 -0.54
N SER A 16 -10.28 13.02 -1.82
CA SER A 16 -10.08 14.30 -2.50
C SER A 16 -11.20 15.31 -2.28
N VAL A 17 -12.18 14.97 -1.45
CA VAL A 17 -13.37 15.80 -1.18
C VAL A 17 -13.17 16.89 -0.13
N GLN A 18 -12.01 17.01 0.48
CA GLN A 18 -11.74 18.08 1.46
C GLN A 18 -11.96 19.49 0.92
N ALA A 19 -11.93 19.65 -0.39
CA ALA A 19 -12.17 20.90 -1.08
C ALA A 19 -13.37 20.81 -2.04
N TRP A 20 -14.42 20.11 -1.66
CA TRP A 20 -15.58 19.84 -2.50
C TRP A 20 -16.46 21.08 -2.78
N GLY A 21 -16.21 22.20 -2.11
CA GLY A 21 -16.98 23.44 -2.30
C GLY A 21 -16.85 23.99 -3.72
N GLU A 22 -17.98 24.35 -4.33
CA GLU A 22 -18.13 24.73 -5.75
C GLU A 22 -17.14 25.81 -6.23
N LYS A 23 -16.74 26.74 -5.37
CA LYS A 23 -15.86 27.83 -5.76
C LYS A 23 -14.46 27.39 -6.19
N TRP A 24 -14.00 26.22 -5.76
CA TRP A 24 -12.60 25.82 -5.87
C TRP A 24 -12.39 24.55 -6.67
N THR A 25 -13.40 23.70 -6.76
CA THR A 25 -13.23 22.31 -7.20
C THR A 25 -14.18 21.89 -8.33
N GLY A 26 -15.05 22.81 -8.82
CA GLY A 26 -16.02 22.46 -9.86
C GLY A 26 -16.87 21.27 -9.46
N HIS A 27 -16.78 20.19 -10.22
CA HIS A 27 -17.56 18.96 -9.98
C HIS A 27 -16.89 17.93 -9.11
N ILE A 28 -15.73 18.20 -8.50
CA ILE A 28 -14.97 17.21 -7.75
C ILE A 28 -15.78 16.60 -6.58
N GLY A 29 -16.69 17.37 -5.99
CA GLY A 29 -17.59 16.88 -4.95
C GLY A 29 -18.54 15.78 -5.41
N THR A 30 -18.77 15.63 -6.71
CA THR A 30 -19.64 14.61 -7.30
C THR A 30 -18.87 13.60 -8.15
N SER A 31 -17.70 13.96 -8.70
CA SER A 31 -16.90 13.11 -9.58
C SER A 31 -15.70 12.43 -8.89
N TRP A 32 -15.53 12.61 -7.60
CA TRP A 32 -14.41 12.01 -6.83
C TRP A 32 -14.38 10.47 -6.91
N MET A 33 -15.50 9.81 -7.16
CA MET A 33 -15.57 8.35 -7.37
C MET A 33 -15.15 7.91 -8.77
N GLU A 34 -15.04 8.83 -9.70
CA GLU A 34 -14.74 8.49 -11.08
C GLU A 34 -13.25 8.15 -11.23
N PRO A 35 -12.89 7.04 -11.90
CA PRO A 35 -11.49 6.64 -12.07
C PRO A 35 -10.69 7.71 -12.83
N LYS A 36 -11.34 8.50 -13.68
CA LYS A 36 -10.71 9.55 -14.48
C LYS A 36 -9.96 10.57 -13.65
N LEU A 37 -10.47 10.97 -12.48
CA LEU A 37 -9.80 11.92 -11.59
C LEU A 37 -8.39 11.43 -11.20
N PHE A 38 -8.29 10.19 -10.75
CA PHE A 38 -7.03 9.61 -10.30
C PHE A 38 -6.07 9.35 -11.46
N MET A 39 -6.59 8.91 -12.59
CA MET A 39 -5.81 8.65 -13.80
C MET A 39 -5.22 9.95 -14.38
N ASP A 40 -6.01 11.00 -14.52
CA ASP A 40 -5.57 12.32 -15.01
C ASP A 40 -4.54 12.96 -14.05
N MET A 41 -4.75 12.79 -12.74
CA MET A 41 -3.81 13.25 -11.72
C MET A 41 -2.46 12.54 -11.86
N ALA A 42 -2.46 11.20 -11.92
CA ALA A 42 -1.24 10.41 -12.05
C ALA A 42 -0.44 10.81 -13.31
N GLN A 43 -1.09 10.95 -14.46
CA GLN A 43 -0.47 11.42 -15.69
C GLN A 43 0.11 12.83 -15.56
N SER A 44 -0.61 13.73 -14.87
CA SER A 44 -0.17 15.11 -14.69
C SER A 44 1.06 15.19 -13.78
N LEU A 45 1.09 14.40 -12.70
CA LEU A 45 2.23 14.30 -11.80
C LEU A 45 3.44 13.65 -12.49
N GLU A 46 3.24 12.65 -13.33
CA GLU A 46 4.30 12.05 -14.13
C GLU A 46 4.90 13.05 -15.12
N ARG A 47 4.06 13.85 -15.79
CA ARG A 47 4.55 14.96 -16.68
C ARG A 47 5.30 16.03 -15.91
N ALA A 48 4.91 16.30 -14.66
CA ALA A 48 5.57 17.24 -13.77
C ALA A 48 6.82 16.66 -13.08
N CYS A 49 7.25 15.46 -13.47
CA CYS A 49 8.45 14.78 -12.97
C CYS A 49 8.44 14.49 -11.47
N PHE A 50 7.28 14.19 -10.89
CA PHE A 50 7.23 13.60 -9.56
C PHE A 50 7.76 12.16 -9.61
N ASP A 51 8.52 11.78 -8.57
CA ASP A 51 9.09 10.43 -8.47
C ASP A 51 8.04 9.39 -8.08
N TYR A 52 7.14 9.74 -7.15
CA TYR A 52 6.05 8.84 -6.75
C TYR A 52 4.82 9.56 -6.20
N ILE A 53 3.70 8.83 -6.21
CA ILE A 53 2.44 9.21 -5.56
C ILE A 53 2.26 8.30 -4.35
N LEU A 54 2.19 8.88 -3.16
CA LEU A 54 1.81 8.18 -1.94
C LEU A 54 0.31 8.35 -1.73
N ILE A 55 -0.43 7.23 -1.76
CA ILE A 55 -1.88 7.23 -1.55
C ILE A 55 -2.13 6.95 -0.07
N GLU A 56 -2.57 7.97 0.64
CA GLU A 56 -2.92 7.89 2.07
C GLU A 56 -4.19 7.05 2.26
N ASP A 57 -4.27 6.34 3.38
CA ASP A 57 -5.47 5.58 3.74
C ASP A 57 -5.77 5.60 5.24
N SER A 58 -7.05 5.44 5.56
CA SER A 58 -7.55 5.15 6.90
C SER A 58 -8.86 4.36 6.80
N SER A 59 -9.03 3.36 7.65
CA SER A 59 -10.15 2.40 7.56
C SER A 59 -11.27 2.72 8.54
N TYR A 60 -11.61 4.01 8.74
CA TYR A 60 -12.68 4.44 9.64
C TYR A 60 -13.25 5.80 9.27
N VAL A 61 -14.44 6.11 9.76
CA VAL A 61 -15.02 7.45 9.77
C VAL A 61 -14.71 8.09 11.13
N GLY A 62 -14.19 9.31 11.15
CA GLY A 62 -13.80 9.99 12.38
C GLY A 62 -15.00 10.36 13.26
N GLU A 63 -14.80 10.33 14.58
CA GLU A 63 -15.76 10.75 15.61
C GLU A 63 -15.14 11.65 16.69
N SER A 64 -13.84 11.98 16.54
CA SER A 64 -13.09 12.71 17.57
C SER A 64 -13.65 14.09 17.88
N PHE A 65 -14.29 14.75 16.92
CA PHE A 65 -14.94 16.04 17.15
C PHE A 65 -16.41 15.85 17.46
N GLY A 66 -16.82 16.29 18.65
CA GLY A 66 -18.21 16.22 19.09
C GLY A 66 -18.75 14.80 19.41
N GLY A 67 -17.89 13.77 19.39
CA GLY A 67 -18.28 12.38 19.67
C GLY A 67 -19.26 11.80 18.66
N SER A 68 -19.23 12.27 17.41
CA SER A 68 -20.09 11.77 16.34
C SER A 68 -19.43 11.89 14.96
N THR A 69 -19.93 11.11 14.01
CA THR A 69 -19.49 11.16 12.60
C THR A 69 -20.02 12.40 11.84
N GLU A 70 -20.93 13.18 12.42
CA GLU A 70 -21.66 14.24 11.71
C GLU A 70 -20.74 15.23 11.00
N ILE A 71 -19.78 15.80 11.73
CA ILE A 71 -18.87 16.82 11.18
C ILE A 71 -18.00 16.25 10.06
N TYR A 72 -17.54 15.01 10.22
CA TYR A 72 -16.70 14.33 9.22
C TYR A 72 -17.47 14.08 7.93
N LEU A 73 -18.67 13.52 8.03
CA LEU A 73 -19.53 13.23 6.88
C LEU A 73 -20.05 14.51 6.22
N LYS A 74 -20.54 15.48 7.01
CA LYS A 74 -21.07 16.74 6.48
C LYS A 74 -20.04 17.55 5.70
N ASN A 75 -18.79 17.54 6.14
CA ASN A 75 -17.73 18.33 5.55
C ASN A 75 -16.77 17.52 4.65
N GLY A 76 -17.00 16.23 4.45
CA GLY A 76 -16.14 15.39 3.64
C GLY A 76 -14.72 15.25 4.20
N ILE A 77 -14.56 15.21 5.54
CA ILE A 77 -13.25 15.13 6.19
C ILE A 77 -12.76 13.69 6.17
N ALA A 78 -11.76 13.41 5.35
CA ALA A 78 -11.16 12.09 5.14
C ALA A 78 -12.16 10.98 4.74
N VAL A 79 -13.36 11.35 4.34
CA VAL A 79 -14.43 10.46 3.87
C VAL A 79 -15.28 11.22 2.84
N PRO A 80 -15.90 10.52 1.88
CA PRO A 80 -15.74 9.10 1.56
C PRO A 80 -14.36 8.80 0.99
N ARG A 81 -13.92 7.53 1.05
CA ARG A 81 -12.58 7.09 0.65
C ARG A 81 -12.66 5.79 -0.14
N GLN A 82 -11.81 5.64 -1.13
CA GLN A 82 -11.70 4.44 -1.95
C GLN A 82 -10.52 3.59 -1.48
N ASP A 83 -10.60 2.28 -1.74
CA ASP A 83 -9.51 1.35 -1.45
C ASP A 83 -8.24 1.73 -2.24
N PRO A 84 -7.10 1.95 -1.58
CA PRO A 84 -5.88 2.41 -2.22
C PRO A 84 -5.29 1.41 -3.21
N SER A 85 -5.57 0.11 -3.09
CA SER A 85 -5.08 -0.90 -4.03
C SER A 85 -5.73 -0.77 -5.39
N VAL A 86 -7.04 -0.51 -5.41
CA VAL A 86 -7.80 -0.32 -6.65
C VAL A 86 -7.39 0.97 -7.34
N VAL A 87 -7.27 2.06 -6.58
CA VAL A 87 -6.82 3.35 -7.11
C VAL A 87 -5.38 3.25 -7.65
N ALA A 88 -4.49 2.59 -6.93
CA ALA A 88 -3.11 2.33 -7.38
C ALA A 88 -3.10 1.57 -8.70
N ALA A 89 -3.86 0.48 -8.82
CA ALA A 89 -3.94 -0.31 -10.05
C ALA A 89 -4.39 0.53 -11.26
N LEU A 90 -5.38 1.40 -11.09
CA LEU A 90 -5.85 2.31 -12.14
C LEU A 90 -4.75 3.29 -12.57
N MET A 91 -4.04 3.91 -11.62
CA MET A 91 -2.96 4.85 -11.89
C MET A 91 -1.79 4.20 -12.65
N THR A 92 -1.46 2.94 -12.32
CA THR A 92 -0.36 2.24 -13.00
C THR A 92 -0.60 2.01 -14.48
N GLN A 93 -1.87 1.89 -14.91
CA GLN A 93 -2.24 1.60 -16.30
C GLN A 93 -2.10 2.81 -17.22
N VAL A 94 -2.02 4.02 -16.68
CA VAL A 94 -1.95 5.27 -17.45
C VAL A 94 -0.62 6.00 -17.28
N THR A 95 0.33 5.39 -16.58
CA THR A 95 1.67 5.92 -16.29
C THR A 95 2.74 4.90 -16.64
N SER A 96 3.99 5.36 -16.81
CA SER A 96 5.10 4.50 -17.24
C SER A 96 6.37 4.65 -16.40
N ARG A 97 6.48 5.67 -15.57
CA ARG A 97 7.70 6.00 -14.80
C ARG A 97 7.43 6.27 -13.33
N ILE A 98 6.39 7.04 -13.03
CA ILE A 98 6.09 7.44 -11.65
C ILE A 98 5.78 6.23 -10.77
N GLY A 99 6.36 6.18 -9.57
CA GLY A 99 6.07 5.17 -8.56
C GLY A 99 4.67 5.37 -7.95
N ILE A 100 3.99 4.29 -7.64
CA ILE A 100 2.68 4.33 -6.97
C ILE A 100 2.80 3.59 -5.65
N VAL A 101 2.55 4.30 -4.55
CA VAL A 101 2.82 3.85 -3.18
C VAL A 101 1.53 3.89 -2.35
N PRO A 102 0.65 2.87 -2.49
CA PRO A 102 -0.53 2.78 -1.65
C PRO A 102 -0.19 2.50 -0.18
N THR A 103 -1.06 2.96 0.72
CA THR A 103 -0.96 2.72 2.15
C THR A 103 -1.74 1.47 2.55
N PHE A 104 -1.08 0.58 3.30
CA PHE A 104 -1.74 -0.58 3.92
C PHE A 104 -1.27 -0.74 5.36
N GLY A 105 -2.24 -0.96 6.26
CA GLY A 105 -1.99 -1.21 7.66
C GLY A 105 -1.63 -2.66 7.96
N THR A 106 -0.60 -2.88 8.76
CA THR A 106 -0.20 -4.23 9.20
C THR A 106 -1.24 -4.90 10.10
N TYR A 107 -2.15 -4.14 10.66
CA TYR A 107 -3.27 -4.62 11.49
C TYR A 107 -4.48 -5.08 10.67
N ALA A 108 -4.59 -4.64 9.40
CA ALA A 108 -5.77 -4.84 8.55
C ALA A 108 -5.65 -6.04 7.60
N TYR A 109 -4.43 -6.42 7.25
CA TYR A 109 -4.16 -7.49 6.30
C TYR A 109 -3.33 -8.60 6.93
N HIS A 110 -3.65 -9.85 6.63
CA HIS A 110 -2.71 -10.94 6.90
C HIS A 110 -1.48 -10.78 5.97
N PRO A 111 -0.23 -11.00 6.47
CA PRO A 111 0.98 -10.73 5.68
C PRO A 111 1.04 -11.49 4.35
N TYR A 112 0.48 -12.70 4.26
CA TYR A 112 0.38 -13.43 3.00
C TYR A 112 -0.47 -12.70 1.96
N LEU A 113 -1.63 -12.16 2.38
CA LEU A 113 -2.51 -11.42 1.47
C LEU A 113 -1.86 -10.13 0.99
N LEU A 114 -1.21 -9.39 1.89
CA LEU A 114 -0.51 -8.17 1.52
C LEU A 114 0.69 -8.45 0.62
N ALA A 115 1.52 -9.43 0.93
CA ALA A 115 2.65 -9.80 0.09
C ALA A 115 2.20 -10.16 -1.34
N ARG A 116 1.09 -10.90 -1.46
CA ARG A 116 0.48 -11.23 -2.75
C ARG A 116 -0.05 -10.00 -3.48
N LEU A 117 -0.74 -9.11 -2.77
CA LEU A 117 -1.27 -7.86 -3.34
C LEU A 117 -0.14 -6.99 -3.89
N MET A 118 0.91 -6.78 -3.09
CA MET A 118 2.07 -5.97 -3.49
C MET A 118 2.82 -6.58 -4.66
N ALA A 119 3.03 -7.89 -4.69
CA ALA A 119 3.63 -8.57 -5.84
C ALA A 119 2.78 -8.40 -7.11
N THR A 120 1.46 -8.46 -6.99
CA THR A 120 0.54 -8.22 -8.11
C THR A 120 0.60 -6.78 -8.59
N LEU A 121 0.56 -5.80 -7.68
CA LEU A 121 0.69 -4.37 -8.03
C LEU A 121 2.03 -4.09 -8.73
N ASP A 122 3.11 -4.72 -8.25
CA ASP A 122 4.42 -4.58 -8.87
C ASP A 122 4.47 -5.16 -10.27
N GLN A 123 3.86 -6.33 -10.49
CA GLN A 123 3.75 -6.94 -11.81
C GLN A 123 2.95 -6.06 -12.79
N VAL A 124 1.77 -5.58 -12.40
CA VAL A 124 0.92 -4.77 -13.28
C VAL A 124 1.45 -3.35 -13.50
N SER A 125 2.31 -2.87 -12.60
CA SER A 125 2.99 -1.59 -12.74
C SER A 125 4.34 -1.69 -13.46
N ALA A 126 4.78 -2.89 -13.82
CA ALA A 126 6.11 -3.13 -14.40
C ALA A 126 7.25 -2.62 -13.47
N GLY A 127 7.18 -2.96 -12.18
CA GLY A 127 8.24 -2.68 -11.21
C GLY A 127 8.20 -1.26 -10.62
N ARG A 128 7.02 -0.68 -10.42
CA ARG A 128 6.86 0.69 -9.90
C ARG A 128 6.01 0.78 -8.64
N ALA A 129 5.61 -0.35 -8.06
CA ALA A 129 4.83 -0.35 -6.83
C ALA A 129 5.74 -0.14 -5.61
N GLY A 130 5.27 0.68 -4.68
CA GLY A 130 5.80 0.76 -3.32
C GLY A 130 4.70 0.50 -2.30
N TRP A 131 5.07 0.36 -1.05
CA TRP A 131 4.13 0.19 0.05
C TRP A 131 4.41 1.19 1.16
N ASN A 132 3.44 2.06 1.47
CA ASN A 132 3.46 2.86 2.67
C ASN A 132 2.95 2.00 3.84
N CYS A 133 3.89 1.51 4.63
CA CYS A 133 3.63 0.63 5.76
C CYS A 133 3.20 1.44 6.99
N VAL A 134 1.99 1.21 7.49
CA VAL A 134 1.49 1.88 8.69
C VAL A 134 1.05 0.85 9.74
N THR A 135 1.29 1.17 11.02
CA THR A 135 0.92 0.31 12.15
C THR A 135 -0.43 0.66 12.76
N GLY A 136 -1.12 1.67 12.19
CA GLY A 136 -2.39 2.16 12.71
C GLY A 136 -2.25 3.16 13.86
N SER A 137 -3.34 3.89 14.15
CA SER A 137 -3.37 4.90 15.21
C SER A 137 -4.76 5.12 15.82
N SER A 138 -5.80 4.48 15.28
CA SER A 138 -7.19 4.71 15.69
C SER A 138 -7.86 3.43 16.15
N ASP A 139 -8.48 3.48 17.33
CA ASP A 139 -9.29 2.37 17.84
C ASP A 139 -10.48 2.07 16.92
N PHE A 140 -11.08 3.09 16.31
CA PHE A 140 -12.16 2.89 15.34
C PHE A 140 -11.72 2.05 14.13
N ALA A 141 -10.47 2.25 13.67
CA ALA A 141 -9.93 1.40 12.62
C ALA A 141 -9.75 -0.04 13.09
N ALA A 142 -9.20 -0.24 14.30
CA ALA A 142 -9.01 -1.57 14.89
C ALA A 142 -10.34 -2.33 15.05
N MET A 143 -11.39 -1.64 15.53
CA MET A 143 -12.73 -2.20 15.71
C MET A 143 -13.34 -2.68 14.39
N ASN A 144 -13.07 -2.02 13.27
CA ASN A 144 -13.53 -2.46 11.95
C ASN A 144 -12.88 -3.78 11.49
N PHE A 145 -11.79 -4.21 12.14
CA PHE A 145 -11.12 -5.48 11.91
C PHE A 145 -11.30 -6.48 13.08
N GLY A 146 -12.30 -6.24 13.93
CA GLY A 146 -12.69 -7.18 15.00
C GLY A 146 -11.81 -7.13 16.24
N MET A 147 -11.01 -6.09 16.41
CA MET A 147 -10.23 -5.85 17.63
C MET A 147 -11.01 -4.94 18.59
N ASP A 148 -10.82 -5.05 19.90
CA ASP A 148 -11.43 -4.17 20.89
C ASP A 148 -10.88 -2.73 20.86
N GLY A 149 -9.66 -2.57 20.37
CA GLY A 149 -8.94 -1.32 20.18
C GLY A 149 -7.58 -1.54 19.58
N MET A 150 -6.88 -0.46 19.28
CA MET A 150 -5.54 -0.54 18.71
C MET A 150 -4.54 -0.99 19.79
N PRO A 151 -3.70 -1.99 19.52
CA PRO A 151 -2.65 -2.41 20.46
C PRO A 151 -1.74 -1.24 20.86
N GLU A 152 -1.03 -1.40 21.97
CA GLU A 152 -0.08 -0.42 22.46
C GLU A 152 0.95 -0.05 21.38
N HIS A 153 1.45 1.20 21.41
CA HIS A 153 2.25 1.78 20.33
C HIS A 153 3.49 0.95 19.97
N ASP A 154 4.30 0.57 20.95
CA ASP A 154 5.55 -0.13 20.66
C ASP A 154 5.29 -1.60 20.28
N LEU A 155 4.28 -2.23 20.87
CA LEU A 155 3.83 -3.57 20.47
C LEU A 155 3.40 -3.63 19.00
N ARG A 156 2.71 -2.59 18.49
CA ARG A 156 2.36 -2.53 17.07
C ARG A 156 3.57 -2.54 16.15
N TYR A 157 4.67 -1.93 16.58
CA TYR A 157 5.92 -1.97 15.82
C TYR A 157 6.64 -3.32 15.95
N ASP A 158 6.53 -3.99 17.09
CA ASP A 158 7.08 -5.34 17.25
C ASP A 158 6.33 -6.34 16.36
N MET A 159 5.01 -6.25 16.33
CA MET A 159 4.18 -6.98 15.36
C MET A 159 4.53 -6.63 13.90
N ALA A 160 4.82 -5.35 13.61
CA ALA A 160 5.18 -4.92 12.25
C ALA A 160 6.56 -5.40 11.81
N ASP A 161 7.53 -5.51 12.72
CA ASP A 161 8.84 -6.12 12.42
C ASP A 161 8.64 -7.58 11.98
N GLU A 162 7.88 -8.37 12.75
CA GLU A 162 7.58 -9.76 12.39
C GLU A 162 6.78 -9.84 11.08
N TYR A 163 5.80 -8.96 10.90
CA TYR A 163 5.03 -8.86 9.66
C TYR A 163 5.94 -8.64 8.44
N MET A 164 6.91 -7.74 8.57
CA MET A 164 7.87 -7.43 7.50
C MET A 164 8.77 -8.62 7.19
N GLU A 165 9.21 -9.37 8.19
CA GLU A 165 9.98 -10.61 8.00
C GLU A 165 9.18 -11.63 7.20
N VAL A 166 7.91 -11.84 7.54
CA VAL A 166 7.01 -12.73 6.80
C VAL A 166 6.86 -12.29 5.35
N CYS A 167 6.60 -11.00 5.11
CA CYS A 167 6.46 -10.48 3.75
C CYS A 167 7.74 -10.66 2.93
N LYS A 168 8.89 -10.34 3.50
CA LYS A 168 10.21 -10.54 2.84
C LYS A 168 10.46 -12.02 2.52
N GLY A 169 10.15 -12.93 3.45
CA GLY A 169 10.23 -14.37 3.21
C GLY A 169 9.37 -14.82 2.04
N LEU A 170 8.12 -14.32 1.97
CA LEU A 170 7.18 -14.62 0.89
C LEU A 170 7.66 -14.08 -0.47
N TRP A 171 8.11 -12.84 -0.55
CA TRP A 171 8.65 -12.26 -1.80
C TRP A 171 9.92 -12.97 -2.28
N ASN A 172 10.76 -13.45 -1.36
CA ASN A 172 11.98 -14.21 -1.66
C ASN A 172 11.72 -15.72 -1.87
N SER A 173 10.48 -16.19 -1.78
CA SER A 173 10.16 -17.63 -1.93
C SER A 173 10.33 -18.15 -3.36
N TRP A 174 10.55 -17.27 -4.33
CA TRP A 174 10.87 -17.56 -5.72
C TRP A 174 12.28 -17.09 -6.03
N GLU A 175 13.20 -17.97 -6.37
CA GLU A 175 14.53 -17.59 -6.80
C GLU A 175 14.50 -16.93 -8.20
N PRO A 176 15.50 -16.08 -8.51
CA PRO A 176 15.67 -15.56 -9.87
C PRO A 176 15.76 -16.68 -10.92
N GLY A 177 15.01 -16.52 -12.00
CA GLY A 177 14.98 -17.50 -13.08
C GLY A 177 14.17 -18.78 -12.76
N ALA A 178 13.31 -18.76 -11.75
CA ALA A 178 12.37 -19.85 -11.50
C ALA A 178 11.36 -20.03 -12.64
N ILE A 179 10.94 -18.95 -13.31
CA ILE A 179 10.07 -19.02 -14.48
C ILE A 179 10.91 -19.31 -15.71
N ILE A 180 10.82 -20.51 -16.25
CA ILE A 180 11.56 -20.98 -17.43
C ILE A 180 10.76 -20.74 -18.70
N ALA A 181 9.46 -20.95 -18.66
CA ALA A 181 8.51 -20.86 -19.79
C ALA A 181 8.97 -21.68 -21.04
N ASP A 182 9.56 -22.84 -20.82
CA ASP A 182 9.95 -23.76 -21.90
C ASP A 182 8.73 -24.45 -22.51
N ARG A 183 8.34 -23.95 -23.66
CA ARG A 183 7.18 -24.49 -24.41
C ARG A 183 7.45 -25.85 -25.04
N GLN A 184 8.72 -26.16 -25.38
CA GLN A 184 9.07 -27.41 -26.03
C GLN A 184 9.15 -28.55 -24.99
N GLY A 185 9.78 -28.27 -23.85
CA GLY A 185 9.87 -29.20 -22.73
C GLY A 185 8.59 -29.29 -21.88
N GLY A 186 7.61 -28.38 -22.10
CA GLY A 186 6.38 -28.33 -21.31
C GLY A 186 6.59 -27.88 -19.86
N VAL A 187 7.62 -27.10 -19.57
CA VAL A 187 7.98 -26.67 -18.22
C VAL A 187 7.78 -25.17 -18.09
N LEU A 188 6.84 -24.75 -17.25
CA LEU A 188 6.64 -23.33 -16.95
C LEU A 188 7.60 -22.82 -15.88
N VAL A 189 7.74 -23.58 -14.79
CA VAL A 189 8.50 -23.19 -13.59
C VAL A 189 9.47 -24.29 -13.21
N ASP A 190 10.69 -23.92 -12.87
CA ASP A 190 11.63 -24.78 -12.17
C ASP A 190 11.20 -24.86 -10.69
N HIS A 191 10.53 -25.92 -10.34
CA HIS A 191 10.00 -26.10 -9.00
C HIS A 191 11.08 -26.18 -7.91
N THR A 192 12.33 -26.49 -8.28
CA THR A 192 13.47 -26.53 -7.35
C THR A 192 13.90 -25.14 -6.87
N LYS A 193 13.44 -24.10 -7.55
CA LYS A 193 13.68 -22.69 -7.24
C LYS A 193 12.53 -21.99 -6.53
N VAL A 194 11.53 -22.75 -6.05
CA VAL A 194 10.36 -22.23 -5.34
C VAL A 194 10.25 -22.91 -3.98
N HIS A 195 10.35 -22.13 -2.91
CA HIS A 195 10.52 -22.65 -1.56
C HIS A 195 9.38 -22.28 -0.63
N ALA A 196 8.93 -23.25 0.17
CA ALA A 196 8.02 -22.98 1.27
C ALA A 196 8.74 -22.15 2.35
N VAL A 197 8.08 -21.09 2.83
CA VAL A 197 8.63 -20.20 3.87
C VAL A 197 8.56 -20.84 5.25
N ASN A 198 7.46 -21.54 5.54
CA ASN A 198 7.21 -22.24 6.82
C ASN A 198 7.48 -21.38 8.05
N TYR A 199 7.05 -20.11 7.98
CA TYR A 199 7.23 -19.16 9.07
C TYR A 199 6.26 -19.44 10.21
N ALA A 200 6.77 -19.44 11.44
CA ALA A 200 6.00 -19.58 12.67
C ALA A 200 6.61 -18.66 13.73
N GLY A 201 6.03 -17.47 13.89
CA GLY A 201 6.44 -16.46 14.85
C GLY A 201 5.46 -16.34 16.01
N GLU A 202 5.59 -15.28 16.78
CA GLU A 202 4.72 -14.97 17.91
C GLU A 202 3.34 -14.49 17.44
N HIS A 203 3.29 -13.69 16.38
CA HIS A 203 2.06 -13.03 15.92
C HIS A 203 1.55 -13.60 14.59
N PHE A 204 2.42 -14.14 13.74
CA PHE A 204 2.06 -14.59 12.41
C PHE A 204 2.58 -15.97 12.08
N GLN A 205 1.81 -16.68 11.27
CA GLN A 205 2.21 -17.97 10.71
C GLN A 205 1.85 -18.03 9.23
N THR A 206 2.75 -18.55 8.42
CA THR A 206 2.48 -18.79 7.00
C THR A 206 3.33 -19.92 6.45
N ARG A 207 2.73 -20.75 5.60
CA ARG A 207 3.46 -21.82 4.93
C ARG A 207 4.24 -21.30 3.72
N GLY A 208 3.66 -20.42 2.93
CA GLY A 208 4.22 -20.09 1.60
C GLY A 208 4.24 -21.33 0.66
N PRO A 209 4.91 -21.25 -0.49
CA PRO A 209 5.45 -20.04 -1.10
C PRO A 209 4.36 -19.04 -1.50
N LEU A 210 4.77 -17.86 -1.94
CA LEU A 210 3.85 -16.91 -2.52
C LEU A 210 3.33 -17.45 -3.87
N ASN A 211 2.02 -17.39 -4.11
CA ASN A 211 1.43 -18.00 -5.31
C ASN A 211 1.31 -17.04 -6.52
N SER A 212 1.64 -15.76 -6.36
CA SER A 212 1.62 -14.78 -7.46
C SER A 212 2.88 -14.79 -8.33
N GLY A 213 3.89 -15.59 -7.97
CA GLY A 213 5.20 -15.58 -8.63
C GLY A 213 6.06 -14.35 -8.25
N PRO A 214 7.25 -14.23 -8.83
CA PRO A 214 8.19 -13.15 -8.53
C PRO A 214 7.68 -11.80 -9.02
N ALA A 215 7.92 -10.76 -8.23
CA ALA A 215 7.68 -9.38 -8.63
C ALA A 215 8.90 -8.82 -9.40
N PRO A 216 8.72 -7.89 -10.36
CA PRO A 216 9.81 -7.32 -11.13
C PRO A 216 10.90 -6.65 -10.28
N GLN A 217 10.54 -6.01 -9.17
CA GLN A 217 11.50 -5.41 -8.23
C GLN A 217 12.07 -6.44 -7.24
N GLY A 218 11.51 -7.64 -7.13
CA GLY A 218 11.76 -8.57 -6.04
C GLY A 218 11.10 -8.09 -4.75
N LEU A 219 11.67 -7.08 -4.11
CA LEU A 219 11.10 -6.40 -2.95
C LEU A 219 10.55 -5.02 -3.36
N PRO A 220 9.32 -4.66 -2.97
CA PRO A 220 8.77 -3.33 -3.24
C PRO A 220 9.53 -2.26 -2.43
N VAL A 221 9.51 -1.03 -2.92
CA VAL A 221 9.97 0.12 -2.12
C VAL A 221 9.06 0.28 -0.89
N ILE A 222 9.67 0.36 0.29
CA ILE A 222 8.93 0.56 1.55
C ILE A 222 9.05 2.01 1.98
N ALA A 223 7.92 2.66 2.21
CA ALA A 223 7.82 3.95 2.87
C ALA A 223 7.22 3.77 4.26
N GLN A 224 7.66 4.59 5.21
CA GLN A 224 7.14 4.58 6.57
C GLN A 224 7.31 5.98 7.19
N ALA A 225 6.25 6.49 7.83
CA ALA A 225 6.20 7.86 8.33
C ALA A 225 6.37 7.99 9.86
N GLY A 226 6.91 6.99 10.54
CA GLY A 226 7.04 6.96 12.01
C GLY A 226 8.07 7.97 12.54
N GLY A 227 7.59 8.98 13.26
CA GLY A 227 8.43 10.00 13.89
C GLY A 227 8.90 9.66 15.31
N SER A 228 8.30 8.66 15.96
CA SER A 228 8.67 8.22 17.31
C SER A 228 10.04 7.54 17.34
N PRO A 229 10.71 7.44 18.51
CA PRO A 229 11.97 6.70 18.63
C PRO A 229 11.85 5.24 18.15
N ARG A 230 10.73 4.56 18.43
CA ARG A 230 10.48 3.19 17.98
C ARG A 230 10.23 3.16 16.45
N GLY A 231 9.39 4.06 15.93
CA GLY A 231 9.10 4.14 14.51
C GLY A 231 10.32 4.48 13.63
N ARG A 232 11.31 5.21 14.18
CA ARG A 232 12.56 5.48 13.46
C ARG A 232 13.52 4.30 13.42
N ARG A 233 13.31 3.28 14.25
CA ARG A 233 14.11 2.05 14.26
C ARG A 233 13.50 0.95 13.41
N PHE A 234 12.22 1.05 13.14
CA PHE A 234 11.52 0.18 12.20
C PHE A 234 11.94 0.48 10.75
#